data_230d8a7ba37e9d3754869c37980e6339
#
_entry.id   230d8a7ba37e9d3754869c37980e6339
#
_cell.length_a   1.000
_cell.length_b   1.000
_cell.length_c   1.000
_cell.angle_alpha   90.00
_cell.angle_beta   90.00
_cell.angle_gamma   90.00
#
_symmetry.space_group_name_H-M   'P 1'
#
loop_
_entity.id
_entity.type
_entity.pdbx_description
1 polymer ?
#
loop_
_entity_poly.entity_id
_entity_poly.type
_entity_poly.pdbx_seq_one_letter_code
_entity_poly.pdbx_strand_id
1 'polypeptide(L)'
;YVSATAGTKLSVPLITSADINAPHKQVTIQEIYDFMIKDVKEAIEQGLPEQSRTVIHPNLGAAYAFLARVYLQMANYEEALKYADMALEQNDTLYDWISYYNSHKEAITKEDSYPSLPSATGYDYVENYYFRCGEGNPNYATSELNIPVERAESFEGGDARFLSRWKLRTVNQDTYYQGLAKGYFNGAGLTTCEVYLIKAECLARQVTGNDFSAAMDVLNKVRKTRILPEIYQPLQASTLTEAIDLIRRTKDNELIFTIVPFADARRFNAEGTFARALSKTWEGQTYTLTPASHLWIMPFPAGAVQNPGNGTITQNVSK
;
A
#
# COMPACT_ATOMS: atom_id res chain seq x y z
N TYR A 1 8.08 7.71 9.54
CA TYR A 1 8.29 8.03 10.96
C TYR A 1 9.71 7.65 11.36
N VAL A 2 10.41 8.55 12.03
CA VAL A 2 11.74 8.30 12.63
C VAL A 2 11.66 8.79 14.07
N SER A 3 11.61 7.86 15.02
CA SER A 3 11.36 8.16 16.45
C SER A 3 12.32 9.21 17.01
N ALA A 4 13.61 9.12 16.67
CA ALA A 4 14.64 10.07 17.16
C ALA A 4 14.39 11.55 16.77
N THR A 5 13.59 11.82 15.73
CA THR A 5 13.33 13.17 15.23
C THR A 5 11.84 13.53 15.14
N ALA A 6 10.96 12.59 15.40
CA ALA A 6 9.51 12.78 15.24
C ALA A 6 8.94 13.87 16.14
N GLY A 7 9.49 14.03 17.36
CA GLY A 7 9.06 15.07 18.33
C GLY A 7 9.57 16.49 18.02
N THR A 8 10.45 16.65 17.04
CA THR A 8 11.04 17.97 16.70
C THR A 8 10.80 18.39 15.25
N LYS A 9 10.64 17.44 14.32
CA LYS A 9 10.37 17.76 12.92
C LYS A 9 8.90 18.10 12.71
N LEU A 10 8.67 19.26 12.09
CA LEU A 10 7.32 19.69 11.71
C LEU A 10 6.76 18.80 10.59
N SER A 11 5.48 18.55 10.69
CA SER A 11 4.65 17.81 9.72
C SER A 11 3.67 18.78 9.05
N VAL A 12 2.45 18.33 8.88
CA VAL A 12 1.34 19.11 8.28
C VAL A 12 0.63 19.94 9.35
N PRO A 13 -0.12 20.97 8.96
CA PRO A 13 -1.07 21.61 9.87
C PRO A 13 -2.12 20.61 10.37
N LEU A 14 -2.36 20.60 11.67
CA LEU A 14 -3.44 19.82 12.28
C LEU A 14 -4.68 20.71 12.40
N ILE A 15 -5.71 20.40 11.63
CA ILE A 15 -6.97 21.14 11.59
C ILE A 15 -8.03 20.28 12.27
N THR A 16 -8.50 20.72 13.44
CA THR A 16 -9.52 20.04 14.24
C THR A 16 -10.82 20.81 14.36
N SER A 17 -10.95 21.96 13.67
CA SER A 17 -12.12 22.79 13.65
C SER A 17 -12.61 23.05 12.23
N ALA A 18 -13.92 23.12 12.05
CA ALA A 18 -14.55 23.57 10.79
C ALA A 18 -14.55 25.11 10.61
N ASP A 19 -14.08 25.86 11.62
CA ASP A 19 -13.96 27.32 11.52
C ASP A 19 -12.81 27.68 10.58
N ILE A 20 -13.12 28.32 9.45
CA ILE A 20 -12.16 28.76 8.45
C ILE A 20 -11.18 29.82 8.97
N ASN A 21 -11.50 30.47 10.09
CA ASN A 21 -10.64 31.45 10.73
C ASN A 21 -9.76 30.87 11.84
N ALA A 22 -9.92 29.58 12.14
CA ALA A 22 -9.08 28.91 13.12
C ALA A 22 -7.60 28.90 12.68
N PRO A 23 -6.64 29.08 13.61
CA PRO A 23 -5.23 29.04 13.27
C PRO A 23 -4.80 27.67 12.73
N HIS A 24 -4.09 27.66 11.61
CA HIS A 24 -3.53 26.45 10.99
C HIS A 24 -2.06 26.29 11.41
N LYS A 25 -1.85 25.65 12.56
CA LYS A 25 -0.49 25.41 13.07
C LYS A 25 0.06 24.07 12.61
N GLN A 26 1.25 24.10 12.01
CA GLN A 26 2.02 22.86 11.82
C GLN A 26 2.34 22.25 13.16
N VAL A 27 2.15 20.95 13.26
CA VAL A 27 2.51 20.16 14.44
C VAL A 27 3.65 19.23 14.09
N THR A 28 4.28 18.64 15.10
CA THR A 28 5.36 17.67 14.87
C THR A 28 4.83 16.36 14.26
N ILE A 29 5.73 15.56 13.71
CA ILE A 29 5.38 14.23 13.21
C ILE A 29 4.80 13.38 14.35
N GLN A 30 5.37 13.48 15.56
CA GLN A 30 4.87 12.77 16.74
C GLN A 30 3.41 13.16 17.06
N GLU A 31 3.12 14.47 17.12
CA GLU A 31 1.76 14.96 17.42
C GLU A 31 0.72 14.47 16.40
N ILE A 32 1.06 14.38 15.10
CA ILE A 32 0.15 13.83 14.08
C ILE A 32 -0.11 12.34 14.32
N TYR A 33 0.93 11.55 14.61
CA TYR A 33 0.78 10.11 14.86
C TYR A 33 -0.01 9.86 16.15
N ASP A 34 0.26 10.59 17.21
CA ASP A 34 -0.48 10.51 18.47
C ASP A 34 -1.96 10.89 18.28
N PHE A 35 -2.22 11.94 17.49
CA PHE A 35 -3.58 12.33 17.15
C PHE A 35 -4.31 11.22 16.37
N MET A 36 -3.71 10.66 15.33
CA MET A 36 -4.34 9.57 14.55
C MET A 36 -4.65 8.35 15.41
N ILE A 37 -3.72 7.95 16.29
CA ILE A 37 -3.92 6.80 17.17
C ILE A 37 -5.02 7.08 18.19
N LYS A 38 -4.99 8.27 18.81
CA LYS A 38 -5.99 8.69 19.80
C LYS A 38 -7.38 8.73 19.19
N ASP A 39 -7.54 9.41 18.05
CA ASP A 39 -8.82 9.60 17.37
C ASP A 39 -9.48 8.25 17.02
N VAL A 40 -8.70 7.31 16.47
CA VAL A 40 -9.21 5.97 16.13
C VAL A 40 -9.53 5.14 17.37
N LYS A 41 -8.71 5.20 18.44
CA LYS A 41 -9.00 4.49 19.69
C LYS A 41 -10.25 5.04 20.37
N GLU A 42 -10.43 6.34 20.40
CA GLU A 42 -11.65 6.98 20.91
C GLU A 42 -12.88 6.55 20.08
N ALA A 43 -12.77 6.47 18.76
CA ALA A 43 -13.86 5.98 17.92
C ALA A 43 -14.24 4.52 18.23
N ILE A 44 -13.24 3.65 18.47
CA ILE A 44 -13.47 2.26 18.89
C ILE A 44 -14.21 2.22 20.24
N GLU A 45 -13.74 2.99 21.23
CA GLU A 45 -14.34 3.09 22.56
C GLU A 45 -15.78 3.62 22.53
N GLN A 46 -16.09 4.51 21.59
CA GLN A 46 -17.44 5.03 21.35
C GLN A 46 -18.37 4.05 20.62
N GLY A 47 -17.88 2.88 20.23
CA GLY A 47 -18.67 1.79 19.68
C GLY A 47 -18.79 1.82 18.16
N LEU A 48 -17.67 1.85 17.44
CA LEU A 48 -17.69 1.56 16.02
C LEU A 48 -18.37 0.22 15.74
N PRO A 49 -19.25 0.14 14.73
CA PRO A 49 -19.95 -1.09 14.40
C PRO A 49 -18.98 -2.15 13.85
N GLU A 50 -19.27 -3.43 14.10
CA GLU A 50 -18.55 -4.54 13.45
C GLU A 50 -18.76 -4.52 11.92
N GLN A 51 -19.99 -4.21 11.49
CA GLN A 51 -20.35 -4.06 10.08
C GLN A 51 -20.84 -2.64 9.81
N SER A 52 -20.18 -1.96 8.88
CA SER A 52 -20.63 -0.64 8.45
C SER A 52 -21.76 -0.73 7.43
N ARG A 53 -22.50 0.38 7.30
CA ARG A 53 -23.58 0.50 6.30
C ARG A 53 -23.08 0.25 4.87
N THR A 54 -21.89 0.70 4.55
CA THR A 54 -21.22 0.49 3.29
C THR A 54 -19.71 0.52 3.51
N VAL A 55 -18.94 -0.02 2.60
CA VAL A 55 -17.48 -0.12 2.68
C VAL A 55 -16.73 1.23 2.69
N ILE A 56 -17.42 2.36 2.40
CA ILE A 56 -16.86 3.72 2.54
C ILE A 56 -17.12 4.34 3.93
N HIS A 57 -17.82 3.64 4.80
CA HIS A 57 -17.99 4.04 6.20
C HIS A 57 -17.08 3.17 7.07
N PRO A 58 -16.36 3.77 8.02
CA PRO A 58 -15.48 2.99 8.88
C PRO A 58 -16.27 2.02 9.76
N ASN A 59 -15.66 0.88 10.02
CA ASN A 59 -16.11 -0.13 10.96
C ASN A 59 -14.95 -0.57 11.85
N LEU A 60 -15.20 -1.49 12.74
CA LEU A 60 -14.20 -1.96 13.70
C LEU A 60 -12.97 -2.58 12.99
N GLY A 61 -13.20 -3.41 11.95
CA GLY A 61 -12.12 -3.98 11.14
C GLY A 61 -11.26 -2.92 10.44
N ALA A 62 -11.89 -1.88 9.89
CA ALA A 62 -11.18 -0.74 9.28
C ALA A 62 -10.33 0.02 10.31
N ALA A 63 -10.84 0.23 11.53
CA ALA A 63 -10.11 0.90 12.59
C ALA A 63 -8.88 0.10 13.02
N TYR A 64 -9.00 -1.21 13.20
CA TYR A 64 -7.88 -2.09 13.53
C TYR A 64 -6.86 -2.17 12.40
N ALA A 65 -7.28 -2.31 11.15
CA ALA A 65 -6.39 -2.31 9.98
C ALA A 65 -5.61 -0.99 9.85
N PHE A 66 -6.26 0.14 10.13
CA PHE A 66 -5.61 1.45 10.15
C PHE A 66 -4.55 1.54 11.26
N LEU A 67 -4.86 1.12 12.48
CA LEU A 67 -3.90 1.10 13.58
C LEU A 67 -2.71 0.18 13.28
N ALA A 68 -2.95 -0.99 12.69
CA ALA A 68 -1.87 -1.87 12.25
C ALA A 68 -0.92 -1.18 11.25
N ARG A 69 -1.46 -0.47 10.24
CA ARG A 69 -0.68 0.33 9.29
C ARG A 69 0.10 1.45 9.97
N VAL A 70 -0.53 2.21 10.88
CA VAL A 70 0.11 3.31 11.61
C VAL A 70 1.26 2.81 12.47
N TYR A 71 1.03 1.77 13.27
CA TYR A 71 2.09 1.20 14.12
C TYR A 71 3.22 0.57 13.32
N LEU A 72 2.93 -0.05 12.17
CA LEU A 72 3.98 -0.52 11.25
C LEU A 72 4.86 0.65 10.77
N GLN A 73 4.24 1.78 10.38
CA GLN A 73 4.99 2.98 9.97
C GLN A 73 5.84 3.60 11.12
N MET A 74 5.44 3.36 12.35
CA MET A 74 6.21 3.76 13.55
C MET A 74 7.30 2.74 13.92
N ALA A 75 7.41 1.63 13.22
CA ALA A 75 8.26 0.48 13.57
C ALA A 75 7.92 -0.15 14.95
N ASN A 76 6.68 0.05 15.42
CA ASN A 76 6.15 -0.63 16.59
C ASN A 76 5.49 -1.95 16.15
N TYR A 77 6.32 -2.97 15.96
CA TYR A 77 5.90 -4.25 15.38
C TYR A 77 5.00 -5.07 16.31
N GLU A 78 5.09 -4.86 17.63
CA GLU A 78 4.23 -5.52 18.61
C GLU A 78 2.79 -5.02 18.50
N GLU A 79 2.55 -3.72 18.58
CA GLU A 79 1.21 -3.16 18.41
C GLU A 79 0.68 -3.34 16.99
N ALA A 80 1.56 -3.26 15.97
CA ALA A 80 1.15 -3.53 14.58
C ALA A 80 0.63 -4.96 14.40
N LEU A 81 1.31 -5.95 14.98
CA LEU A 81 0.88 -7.35 14.96
C LEU A 81 -0.45 -7.55 15.68
N LYS A 82 -0.57 -7.01 16.89
CA LYS A 82 -1.80 -7.09 17.69
C LYS A 82 -3.01 -6.54 16.94
N TYR A 83 -2.90 -5.34 16.35
CA TYR A 83 -4.01 -4.77 15.59
C TYR A 83 -4.24 -5.45 14.24
N ALA A 84 -3.21 -6.04 13.63
CA ALA A 84 -3.38 -6.88 12.45
C ALA A 84 -4.20 -8.14 12.78
N ASP A 85 -3.93 -8.79 13.90
CA ASP A 85 -4.71 -9.96 14.36
C ASP A 85 -6.17 -9.57 14.63
N MET A 86 -6.42 -8.48 15.35
CA MET A 86 -7.77 -7.97 15.61
C MET A 86 -8.53 -7.61 14.33
N ALA A 87 -7.85 -7.07 13.32
CA ALA A 87 -8.46 -6.79 12.02
C ALA A 87 -8.84 -8.09 11.28
N LEU A 88 -7.93 -9.08 11.28
CA LEU A 88 -8.18 -10.37 10.63
C LEU A 88 -9.28 -11.19 11.33
N GLU A 89 -9.52 -10.97 12.62
CA GLU A 89 -10.71 -11.52 13.32
C GLU A 89 -12.03 -10.93 12.78
N GLN A 90 -12.01 -9.70 12.26
CA GLN A 90 -13.21 -9.07 11.68
C GLN A 90 -13.43 -9.51 10.23
N ASN A 91 -12.38 -9.62 9.43
CA ASN A 91 -12.42 -10.12 8.06
C ASN A 91 -11.05 -10.69 7.69
N ASP A 92 -10.97 -11.99 7.45
CA ASP A 92 -9.77 -12.71 7.00
C ASP A 92 -9.88 -13.20 5.55
N THR A 93 -10.90 -12.78 4.83
CA THR A 93 -11.19 -13.23 3.46
C THR A 93 -10.11 -12.76 2.48
N LEU A 94 -9.64 -13.68 1.67
CA LEU A 94 -8.76 -13.41 0.53
C LEU A 94 -9.50 -13.70 -0.77
N TYR A 95 -9.42 -12.77 -1.70
CA TYR A 95 -10.05 -12.92 -3.01
C TYR A 95 -9.35 -14.01 -3.83
N ASP A 96 -10.14 -14.82 -4.52
CA ASP A 96 -9.62 -15.88 -5.40
C ASP A 96 -9.30 -15.31 -6.81
N TRP A 97 -8.07 -14.82 -6.96
CA TRP A 97 -7.57 -14.33 -8.23
C TRP A 97 -7.40 -15.44 -9.28
N ILE A 98 -7.22 -16.69 -8.84
CA ILE A 98 -7.09 -17.83 -9.74
C ILE A 98 -8.41 -18.09 -10.43
N SER A 99 -9.51 -18.12 -9.67
CA SER A 99 -10.86 -18.27 -10.24
C SER A 99 -11.23 -17.09 -11.14
N TYR A 100 -10.84 -15.86 -10.76
CA TYR A 100 -11.04 -14.69 -11.62
C TYR A 100 -10.28 -14.82 -12.94
N TYR A 101 -9.00 -15.19 -12.92
CA TYR A 101 -8.21 -15.42 -14.12
C TYR A 101 -8.83 -16.51 -15.00
N ASN A 102 -9.18 -17.66 -14.41
CA ASN A 102 -9.74 -18.78 -15.16
C ASN A 102 -11.06 -18.42 -15.86
N SER A 103 -11.91 -17.60 -15.24
CA SER A 103 -13.16 -17.14 -15.84
C SER A 103 -12.99 -16.15 -17.00
N HIS A 104 -11.84 -15.48 -17.07
CA HIS A 104 -11.56 -14.50 -18.15
C HIS A 104 -10.44 -14.95 -19.09
N LYS A 105 -9.86 -16.13 -18.88
CA LYS A 105 -8.65 -16.63 -19.55
C LYS A 105 -8.79 -16.60 -21.08
N GLU A 106 -9.91 -17.03 -21.62
CA GLU A 106 -10.15 -17.06 -23.08
C GLU A 106 -10.04 -15.65 -23.68
N ALA A 107 -10.67 -14.64 -23.06
CA ALA A 107 -10.60 -13.26 -23.52
C ALA A 107 -9.19 -12.66 -23.38
N ILE A 108 -8.49 -12.97 -22.26
CA ILE A 108 -7.15 -12.46 -21.95
C ILE A 108 -6.11 -13.03 -22.93
N THR A 109 -6.18 -14.33 -23.22
CA THR A 109 -5.17 -15.04 -24.02
C THR A 109 -5.39 -14.92 -25.52
N LYS A 110 -6.57 -14.44 -25.95
CA LYS A 110 -6.85 -14.22 -27.37
C LYS A 110 -5.84 -13.25 -27.98
N GLU A 111 -5.17 -13.66 -29.04
CA GLU A 111 -4.19 -12.86 -29.77
C GLU A 111 -4.81 -11.52 -30.22
N ASP A 112 -4.01 -10.47 -30.20
CA ASP A 112 -4.39 -9.09 -30.55
C ASP A 112 -5.65 -8.53 -29.85
N SER A 113 -6.10 -9.19 -28.78
CA SER A 113 -7.23 -8.72 -27.97
C SER A 113 -6.74 -8.09 -26.68
N TYR A 114 -7.27 -6.92 -26.35
CA TYR A 114 -7.06 -6.21 -25.08
C TYR A 114 -8.41 -5.98 -24.41
N PRO A 115 -8.98 -7.01 -23.78
CA PRO A 115 -10.32 -6.93 -23.23
C PRO A 115 -10.41 -5.89 -22.12
N SER A 116 -11.57 -5.27 -22.01
CA SER A 116 -11.90 -4.42 -20.89
C SER A 116 -12.56 -5.25 -19.81
N LEU A 117 -11.81 -5.61 -18.79
CA LEU A 117 -12.30 -6.45 -17.71
C LEU A 117 -12.80 -5.60 -16.52
N PRO A 118 -13.83 -6.05 -15.79
CA PRO A 118 -14.24 -5.39 -14.56
C PRO A 118 -13.09 -5.37 -13.55
N SER A 119 -12.95 -4.27 -12.80
CA SER A 119 -11.96 -4.22 -11.73
C SER A 119 -12.41 -5.12 -10.57
N ALA A 120 -11.61 -6.15 -10.27
CA ALA A 120 -11.85 -6.98 -9.09
C ALA A 120 -11.62 -6.23 -7.78
N THR A 121 -10.78 -5.17 -7.79
CA THR A 121 -10.41 -4.40 -6.60
C THR A 121 -11.27 -3.16 -6.38
N GLY A 122 -12.50 -3.18 -6.91
CA GLY A 122 -13.46 -2.08 -6.78
C GLY A 122 -14.18 -2.03 -5.45
N TYR A 123 -15.36 -1.41 -5.48
CA TYR A 123 -16.20 -1.19 -4.30
C TYR A 123 -16.63 -2.49 -3.61
N ASP A 124 -17.00 -3.50 -4.36
CA ASP A 124 -17.49 -4.79 -3.85
C ASP A 124 -16.37 -5.82 -3.61
N TYR A 125 -15.12 -5.37 -3.58
CA TYR A 125 -14.00 -6.27 -3.34
C TYR A 125 -14.04 -6.83 -1.92
N VAL A 126 -14.10 -8.15 -1.80
CA VAL A 126 -14.32 -8.85 -0.51
C VAL A 126 -13.21 -8.62 0.51
N GLU A 127 -12.05 -8.16 0.06
CA GLU A 127 -10.93 -7.81 0.94
C GLU A 127 -11.01 -6.39 1.50
N ASN A 128 -11.96 -5.56 1.09
CA ASN A 128 -12.05 -4.19 1.58
C ASN A 128 -12.50 -4.16 3.04
N TYR A 129 -11.66 -3.64 3.93
CA TYR A 129 -12.11 -3.10 5.23
C TYR A 129 -12.69 -1.70 5.05
N TYR A 130 -12.02 -0.89 4.22
CA TYR A 130 -12.41 0.47 3.92
C TYR A 130 -12.04 0.79 2.49
N PHE A 131 -13.00 1.28 1.73
CA PHE A 131 -12.79 1.67 0.34
C PHE A 131 -12.60 3.16 0.21
N ARG A 132 -11.49 3.56 -0.39
CA ARG A 132 -11.24 4.94 -0.78
C ARG A 132 -10.52 4.98 -2.12
N CYS A 133 -11.22 5.42 -3.14
CA CYS A 133 -10.58 5.80 -4.39
C CYS A 133 -9.93 7.18 -4.25
N GLY A 134 -8.86 7.44 -4.99
CA GLY A 134 -8.31 8.78 -5.13
C GLY A 134 -9.28 9.72 -5.85
N GLU A 135 -9.09 11.02 -5.72
CA GLU A 135 -9.74 11.99 -6.59
C GLU A 135 -9.24 11.74 -8.02
N GLY A 136 -10.15 11.69 -8.97
CA GLY A 136 -9.83 11.51 -10.36
C GLY A 136 -10.97 10.86 -11.13
N ASN A 137 -10.78 10.72 -12.42
CA ASN A 137 -11.74 10.08 -13.30
C ASN A 137 -11.97 8.64 -12.84
N PRO A 138 -13.19 8.26 -12.43
CA PRO A 138 -13.52 6.90 -12.06
C PRO A 138 -13.28 5.89 -13.19
N ASN A 139 -13.22 6.36 -14.40
CA ASN A 139 -12.83 5.62 -15.56
C ASN A 139 -11.33 5.87 -15.81
N TYR A 140 -10.47 5.37 -14.93
CA TYR A 140 -9.08 5.25 -15.33
C TYR A 140 -9.07 4.52 -16.67
N ALA A 141 -8.71 5.25 -17.72
CA ALA A 141 -8.46 4.62 -18.98
C ALA A 141 -7.46 3.51 -18.74
N THR A 142 -7.65 2.36 -19.31
CA THR A 142 -6.70 1.23 -19.19
C THR A 142 -5.26 1.65 -19.46
N SER A 143 -5.07 2.71 -20.27
CA SER A 143 -3.79 3.36 -20.54
C SER A 143 -3.11 4.00 -19.32
N GLU A 144 -3.87 4.40 -18.30
CA GLU A 144 -3.30 5.07 -17.10
C GLU A 144 -2.74 4.07 -16.08
N LEU A 145 -3.14 2.80 -16.20
CA LEU A 145 -2.68 1.71 -15.33
C LEU A 145 -1.64 0.82 -16.00
N ASN A 146 -0.97 1.32 -17.03
CA ASN A 146 0.11 0.60 -17.69
C ASN A 146 1.35 0.52 -16.83
N ILE A 147 2.09 -0.57 -16.97
CA ILE A 147 3.36 -0.76 -16.27
C ILE A 147 4.49 -1.05 -17.28
N PRO A 148 5.70 -0.57 -17.03
CA PRO A 148 6.85 -0.90 -17.86
C PRO A 148 7.24 -2.38 -17.70
N VAL A 149 7.96 -2.91 -18.66
CA VAL A 149 8.38 -4.32 -18.68
C VAL A 149 9.18 -4.67 -17.42
N GLU A 150 10.10 -3.82 -17.01
CA GLU A 150 10.95 -4.03 -15.83
C GLU A 150 10.13 -4.12 -14.53
N ARG A 151 8.99 -3.40 -14.46
CA ARG A 151 8.10 -3.50 -13.29
C ARG A 151 7.35 -4.83 -13.30
N ALA A 152 7.00 -5.34 -14.47
CA ALA A 152 6.33 -6.63 -14.62
C ALA A 152 7.19 -7.80 -14.14
N GLU A 153 8.51 -7.73 -14.30
CA GLU A 153 9.47 -8.77 -13.87
C GLU A 153 9.48 -9.03 -12.36
N SER A 154 8.94 -8.12 -11.56
CA SER A 154 8.82 -8.33 -10.11
C SER A 154 7.69 -9.28 -9.72
N PHE A 155 6.74 -9.55 -10.62
CA PHE A 155 5.68 -10.53 -10.38
C PHE A 155 6.22 -11.95 -10.53
N GLU A 156 5.67 -12.85 -9.74
CA GLU A 156 6.01 -14.27 -9.83
C GLU A 156 5.41 -14.89 -11.10
N GLY A 157 6.06 -15.91 -11.63
CA GLY A 157 5.49 -16.71 -12.70
C GLY A 157 4.14 -17.29 -12.26
N GLY A 158 3.13 -17.24 -13.14
CA GLY A 158 1.79 -17.74 -12.83
C GLY A 158 0.99 -16.87 -11.85
N ASP A 159 1.40 -15.62 -11.62
CA ASP A 159 0.62 -14.69 -10.80
C ASP A 159 -0.69 -14.31 -11.53
N ALA A 160 -1.81 -14.88 -11.08
CA ALA A 160 -3.14 -14.68 -11.66
C ALA A 160 -3.58 -13.21 -11.63
N ARG A 161 -3.12 -12.40 -10.64
CA ARG A 161 -3.38 -10.95 -10.61
C ARG A 161 -2.72 -10.27 -11.79
N PHE A 162 -1.44 -10.58 -12.03
CA PHE A 162 -0.68 -10.04 -13.15
C PHE A 162 -1.31 -10.46 -14.48
N LEU A 163 -1.54 -11.75 -14.63
CA LEU A 163 -2.14 -12.31 -15.86
C LEU A 163 -3.53 -11.74 -16.18
N SER A 164 -4.29 -11.35 -15.14
CA SER A 164 -5.64 -10.79 -15.30
C SER A 164 -5.67 -9.28 -15.54
N ARG A 165 -4.64 -8.57 -15.07
CA ARG A 165 -4.65 -7.10 -15.05
C ARG A 165 -3.84 -6.48 -16.16
N TRP A 166 -2.88 -7.19 -16.72
CA TRP A 166 -1.97 -6.64 -17.73
C TRP A 166 -1.70 -7.61 -18.87
N LYS A 167 -1.49 -7.05 -20.05
CA LYS A 167 -1.07 -7.78 -21.24
C LYS A 167 0.00 -6.99 -21.99
N LEU A 168 1.04 -7.70 -22.43
CA LEU A 168 2.14 -7.10 -23.20
C LEU A 168 1.61 -6.48 -24.50
N ARG A 169 2.02 -5.27 -24.78
CA ARG A 169 1.67 -4.52 -25.99
C ARG A 169 2.86 -3.75 -26.50
N THR A 170 3.00 -3.73 -27.83
CA THR A 170 3.96 -2.87 -28.53
C THR A 170 3.21 -1.89 -29.42
N VAL A 171 3.47 -0.61 -29.28
CA VAL A 171 2.91 0.47 -30.10
C VAL A 171 4.06 1.40 -30.50
N ASN A 172 4.26 1.64 -31.78
CA ASN A 172 5.31 2.54 -32.29
C ASN A 172 6.71 2.27 -31.69
N GLN A 173 7.08 1.00 -31.56
CA GLN A 173 8.33 0.50 -30.94
C GLN A 173 8.39 0.58 -29.40
N ASP A 174 7.43 1.20 -28.73
CA ASP A 174 7.33 1.17 -27.27
C ASP A 174 6.64 -0.10 -26.81
N THR A 175 7.31 -0.87 -25.96
CA THR A 175 6.79 -2.12 -25.38
C THR A 175 6.52 -1.92 -23.90
N TYR A 176 5.30 -2.25 -23.49
CA TYR A 176 4.83 -2.11 -22.11
C TYR A 176 3.70 -3.12 -21.84
N TYR A 177 3.35 -3.28 -20.58
CA TYR A 177 2.17 -4.02 -20.19
C TYR A 177 0.96 -3.08 -20.05
N GLN A 178 -0.02 -3.26 -20.96
CA GLN A 178 -1.26 -2.49 -20.92
C GLN A 178 -2.21 -3.04 -19.88
N GLY A 179 -2.80 -2.15 -19.08
CA GLY A 179 -3.85 -2.49 -18.13
C GLY A 179 -5.13 -2.95 -18.84
N LEU A 180 -5.74 -4.02 -18.33
CA LEU A 180 -6.98 -4.61 -18.82
C LEU A 180 -8.19 -4.27 -17.94
N ALA A 181 -7.98 -3.97 -16.67
CA ALA A 181 -9.03 -3.67 -15.71
C ALA A 181 -9.58 -2.26 -15.90
N LYS A 182 -10.90 -2.11 -15.80
CA LYS A 182 -11.61 -0.82 -15.80
C LYS A 182 -12.44 -0.67 -14.53
N GLY A 183 -12.61 0.57 -14.11
CA GLY A 183 -13.41 0.94 -12.97
C GLY A 183 -12.59 1.43 -11.80
N TYR A 184 -13.27 1.69 -10.70
CA TYR A 184 -12.64 2.13 -9.47
C TYR A 184 -11.77 1.03 -8.87
N PHE A 185 -10.68 1.43 -8.21
CA PHE A 185 -9.90 0.55 -7.37
C PHE A 185 -9.63 1.22 -6.01
N ASN A 186 -9.34 0.41 -5.00
CA ASN A 186 -9.08 0.89 -3.64
C ASN A 186 -7.64 1.43 -3.52
N GLY A 187 -7.42 2.67 -3.95
CA GLY A 187 -6.08 3.28 -3.99
C GLY A 187 -5.57 3.81 -2.66
N ALA A 188 -6.47 4.18 -1.75
CA ALA A 188 -6.12 4.80 -0.46
C ALA A 188 -6.80 4.16 0.75
N GLY A 189 -7.57 3.11 0.56
CA GLY A 189 -8.26 2.39 1.62
C GLY A 189 -7.41 1.32 2.30
N LEU A 190 -8.08 0.32 2.85
CA LEU A 190 -7.50 -0.75 3.65
C LEU A 190 -8.05 -2.09 3.18
N THR A 191 -7.18 -3.09 3.04
CA THR A 191 -7.57 -4.42 2.57
C THR A 191 -7.02 -5.53 3.46
N THR A 192 -7.73 -6.66 3.48
CA THR A 192 -7.32 -7.87 4.21
C THR A 192 -5.93 -8.35 3.80
N CYS A 193 -5.63 -8.31 2.50
CA CYS A 193 -4.31 -8.70 2.00
C CYS A 193 -3.19 -7.83 2.58
N GLU A 194 -3.36 -6.51 2.64
CA GLU A 194 -2.38 -5.64 3.28
C GLU A 194 -2.14 -6.03 4.74
N VAL A 195 -3.20 -6.31 5.48
CA VAL A 195 -3.11 -6.68 6.91
C VAL A 195 -2.36 -8.01 7.09
N TYR A 196 -2.60 -9.01 6.23
CA TYR A 196 -1.80 -10.24 6.23
C TYR A 196 -0.31 -9.96 5.99
N LEU A 197 0.02 -9.04 5.09
CA LEU A 197 1.41 -8.70 4.77
C LEU A 197 2.06 -7.84 5.87
N ILE A 198 1.28 -7.02 6.60
CA ILE A 198 1.73 -6.38 7.85
C ILE A 198 2.03 -7.45 8.90
N LYS A 199 1.12 -8.40 9.11
CA LYS A 199 1.32 -9.53 10.06
C LYS A 199 2.57 -10.32 9.72
N ALA A 200 2.76 -10.70 8.46
CA ALA A 200 3.94 -11.44 8.02
C ALA A 200 5.24 -10.69 8.32
N GLU A 201 5.30 -9.38 8.05
CA GLU A 201 6.47 -8.56 8.35
C GLU A 201 6.73 -8.47 9.86
N CYS A 202 5.69 -8.22 10.66
CA CYS A 202 5.84 -8.15 12.11
C CYS A 202 6.34 -9.47 12.71
N LEU A 203 5.81 -10.61 12.25
CA LEU A 203 6.28 -11.92 12.67
C LEU A 203 7.75 -12.14 12.30
N ALA A 204 8.16 -11.80 11.06
CA ALA A 204 9.55 -11.93 10.64
C ALA A 204 10.51 -11.10 11.50
N ARG A 205 10.11 -9.89 11.88
CA ARG A 205 10.94 -8.96 12.69
C ARG A 205 11.02 -9.33 14.16
N GLN A 206 10.13 -10.18 14.65
CA GLN A 206 10.12 -10.66 16.05
C GLN A 206 10.86 -12.00 16.22
N VAL A 207 11.35 -12.59 15.12
CA VAL A 207 12.11 -13.86 15.19
C VAL A 207 13.38 -13.68 16.00
N THR A 208 13.55 -14.52 17.00
CA THR A 208 14.80 -14.74 17.71
C THR A 208 15.43 -16.04 17.19
N GLY A 209 16.50 -15.93 16.42
CA GLY A 209 17.10 -17.08 15.72
C GLY A 209 16.80 -17.07 14.22
N ASN A 210 16.58 -18.24 13.62
CA ASN A 210 16.46 -18.39 12.17
C ASN A 210 15.17 -19.08 11.72
N ASP A 211 14.17 -19.17 12.59
CA ASP A 211 12.88 -19.78 12.24
C ASP A 211 11.87 -18.71 11.80
N PHE A 212 11.75 -18.52 10.49
CA PHE A 212 10.81 -17.60 9.85
C PHE A 212 9.53 -18.29 9.38
N SER A 213 9.28 -19.54 9.78
CA SER A 213 8.15 -20.35 9.29
C SER A 213 6.80 -19.65 9.48
N ALA A 214 6.54 -19.10 10.67
CA ALA A 214 5.28 -18.41 10.95
C ALA A 214 5.03 -17.20 10.03
N ALA A 215 6.07 -16.42 9.72
CA ALA A 215 5.96 -15.31 8.79
C ALA A 215 5.72 -15.79 7.34
N MET A 216 6.43 -16.84 6.94
CA MET A 216 6.30 -17.44 5.60
C MET A 216 4.96 -18.14 5.42
N ASP A 217 4.40 -18.76 6.45
CA ASP A 217 3.06 -19.37 6.39
C ASP A 217 1.98 -18.32 6.12
N VAL A 218 2.06 -17.16 6.77
CA VAL A 218 1.16 -16.03 6.51
C VAL A 218 1.33 -15.51 5.09
N LEU A 219 2.56 -15.31 4.62
CA LEU A 219 2.87 -14.90 3.24
C LEU A 219 2.31 -15.91 2.23
N ASN A 220 2.56 -17.19 2.47
CA ASN A 220 2.11 -18.27 1.60
C ASN A 220 0.58 -18.45 1.59
N LYS A 221 -0.12 -18.11 2.70
CA LYS A 221 -1.58 -18.08 2.72
C LYS A 221 -2.10 -17.08 1.68
N VAL A 222 -1.53 -15.88 1.59
CA VAL A 222 -1.87 -14.89 0.56
C VAL A 222 -1.54 -15.43 -0.83
N ARG A 223 -0.32 -15.95 -1.05
CA ARG A 223 0.15 -16.41 -2.34
C ARG A 223 -0.68 -17.56 -2.94
N LYS A 224 -1.22 -18.44 -2.10
CA LYS A 224 -2.08 -19.57 -2.54
C LYS A 224 -3.32 -19.14 -3.33
N THR A 225 -3.83 -17.94 -3.11
CA THR A 225 -4.98 -17.40 -3.84
C THR A 225 -4.57 -16.52 -5.02
N ARG A 226 -3.27 -16.39 -5.27
CA ARG A 226 -2.68 -15.55 -6.33
C ARG A 226 -1.91 -16.33 -7.37
N ILE A 227 -1.17 -17.35 -6.98
CA ILE A 227 -0.27 -18.09 -7.88
C ILE A 227 -0.99 -19.35 -8.37
N LEU A 228 -0.97 -19.55 -9.68
CA LEU A 228 -1.60 -20.72 -10.32
C LEU A 228 -1.07 -22.02 -9.68
N PRO A 229 -1.95 -23.00 -9.37
CA PRO A 229 -1.58 -24.20 -8.61
C PRO A 229 -0.45 -25.00 -9.24
N GLU A 230 -0.36 -25.05 -10.55
CA GLU A 230 0.67 -25.79 -11.30
C GLU A 230 2.07 -25.15 -11.18
N ILE A 231 2.16 -23.91 -10.73
CA ILE A 231 3.44 -23.17 -10.55
C ILE A 231 3.73 -22.90 -9.08
N TYR A 232 2.69 -22.90 -8.24
CA TYR A 232 2.84 -22.56 -6.84
C TYR A 232 3.83 -23.45 -6.11
N GLN A 233 4.82 -22.82 -5.45
CA GLN A 233 5.68 -23.43 -4.46
C GLN A 233 5.69 -22.58 -3.20
N PRO A 234 5.64 -23.16 -1.99
CA PRO A 234 5.72 -22.37 -0.78
C PRO A 234 7.10 -21.73 -0.66
N LEU A 235 7.12 -20.43 -0.35
CA LEU A 235 8.36 -19.71 -0.07
C LEU A 235 8.82 -20.02 1.36
N GLN A 236 10.14 -20.05 1.53
CA GLN A 236 10.84 -20.21 2.79
C GLN A 236 11.87 -19.11 2.92
N ALA A 237 12.29 -18.77 4.13
CA ALA A 237 13.35 -17.83 4.41
C ALA A 237 14.24 -18.37 5.55
N SER A 238 15.54 -18.13 5.42
CA SER A 238 16.56 -18.53 6.40
C SER A 238 17.15 -17.31 7.13
N THR A 239 16.89 -16.12 6.64
CA THR A 239 17.37 -14.86 7.21
C THR A 239 16.26 -13.81 7.23
N LEU A 240 16.39 -12.82 8.12
CA LEU A 240 15.47 -11.69 8.17
C LEU A 240 15.44 -10.92 6.84
N THR A 241 16.60 -10.74 6.20
CA THR A 241 16.68 -10.03 4.91
C THR A 241 15.88 -10.75 3.84
N GLU A 242 16.05 -12.07 3.75
CA GLU A 242 15.31 -12.90 2.79
C GLU A 242 13.79 -12.84 3.07
N ALA A 243 13.38 -13.00 4.33
CA ALA A 243 11.96 -12.91 4.71
C ALA A 243 11.36 -11.54 4.34
N ILE A 244 12.03 -10.45 4.70
CA ILE A 244 11.56 -9.08 4.40
C ILE A 244 11.52 -8.82 2.88
N ASP A 245 12.49 -9.31 2.12
CA ASP A 245 12.51 -9.13 0.66
C ASP A 245 11.35 -9.85 -0.03
N LEU A 246 11.03 -11.07 0.41
CA LEU A 246 9.89 -11.84 -0.10
C LEU A 246 8.55 -11.18 0.25
N ILE A 247 8.38 -10.75 1.50
CA ILE A 247 7.17 -10.06 1.97
C ILE A 247 7.01 -8.73 1.22
N ARG A 248 8.08 -7.92 1.13
CA ARG A 248 8.06 -6.63 0.43
C ARG A 248 7.68 -6.79 -1.03
N ARG A 249 8.32 -7.72 -1.76
CA ARG A 249 7.99 -7.99 -3.17
C ARG A 249 6.51 -8.33 -3.34
N THR A 250 5.98 -9.22 -2.50
CA THR A 250 4.57 -9.59 -2.56
C THR A 250 3.66 -8.40 -2.26
N LYS A 251 4.01 -7.59 -1.25
CA LYS A 251 3.24 -6.41 -0.85
C LYS A 251 3.25 -5.31 -1.91
N ASP A 252 4.40 -5.04 -2.52
CA ASP A 252 4.55 -4.07 -3.60
C ASP A 252 3.72 -4.47 -4.85
N ASN A 253 3.62 -5.77 -5.13
CA ASN A 253 2.80 -6.31 -6.23
C ASN A 253 1.31 -6.29 -5.92
N GLU A 254 0.92 -6.60 -4.67
CA GLU A 254 -0.47 -6.56 -4.23
C GLU A 254 -1.03 -5.14 -4.25
N LEU A 255 -0.26 -4.19 -3.74
CA LEU A 255 -0.69 -2.81 -3.48
C LEU A 255 -0.17 -1.82 -4.54
N ILE A 256 0.16 -2.32 -5.73
CA ILE A 256 0.56 -1.47 -6.86
C ILE A 256 -0.51 -0.40 -7.13
N PHE A 257 -0.07 0.83 -7.42
CA PHE A 257 -0.89 2.04 -7.61
C PHE A 257 -1.57 2.57 -6.34
N THR A 258 -1.28 2.00 -5.16
CA THR A 258 -1.68 2.60 -3.89
C THR A 258 -0.55 3.45 -3.31
N ILE A 259 -0.84 4.17 -2.22
CA ILE A 259 0.19 4.95 -1.49
C ILE A 259 1.17 4.05 -0.70
N VAL A 260 0.81 2.79 -0.44
CA VAL A 260 1.54 1.92 0.48
C VAL A 260 2.97 1.62 0.04
N PRO A 261 3.26 1.26 -1.23
CA PRO A 261 4.64 1.02 -1.66
C PRO A 261 5.56 2.23 -1.45
N PHE A 262 5.06 3.45 -1.67
CA PHE A 262 5.83 4.68 -1.43
C PHE A 262 6.07 4.91 0.07
N ALA A 263 5.05 4.73 0.91
CA ALA A 263 5.15 4.87 2.35
C ALA A 263 6.13 3.84 2.95
N ASP A 264 6.05 2.58 2.51
CA ASP A 264 6.95 1.52 2.93
C ASP A 264 8.38 1.75 2.46
N ALA A 265 8.60 2.21 1.23
CA ALA A 265 9.93 2.56 0.75
C ALA A 265 10.60 3.63 1.63
N ARG A 266 9.84 4.66 2.04
CA ARG A 266 10.33 5.68 2.97
C ARG A 266 10.68 5.10 4.35
N ARG A 267 9.85 4.20 4.87
CA ARG A 267 10.08 3.51 6.14
C ARG A 267 11.35 2.66 6.08
N PHE A 268 11.50 1.84 5.06
CA PHE A 268 12.70 1.02 4.84
C PHE A 268 13.97 1.88 4.64
N ASN A 269 13.85 3.01 3.95
CA ASN A 269 14.98 3.93 3.80
C ASN A 269 15.42 4.54 5.14
N ALA A 270 14.47 4.79 6.05
CA ALA A 270 14.77 5.29 7.39
C ALA A 270 15.47 4.23 8.28
N GLU A 271 15.20 2.95 8.07
CA GLU A 271 15.88 1.85 8.77
C GLU A 271 17.33 1.65 8.29
N GLY A 272 17.63 1.98 7.04
CA GLY A 272 18.95 1.82 6.43
C GLY A 272 19.23 0.40 5.93
N THR A 273 19.00 -0.64 6.72
CA THR A 273 19.28 -2.05 6.37
C THR A 273 18.56 -2.50 5.10
N PHE A 274 17.31 -2.07 4.92
CA PHE A 274 16.47 -2.43 3.77
C PHE A 274 16.31 -1.28 2.78
N ALA A 275 17.14 -0.24 2.89
CA ALA A 275 17.10 0.92 2.03
C ALA A 275 17.42 0.55 0.58
N ARG A 276 16.66 1.10 -0.36
CA ARG A 276 16.86 0.90 -1.80
C ARG A 276 16.65 2.20 -2.55
N ALA A 277 17.55 2.46 -3.51
CA ALA A 277 17.34 3.50 -4.49
C ALA A 277 16.24 3.07 -5.48
N LEU A 278 15.49 4.06 -5.97
CA LEU A 278 14.62 3.88 -7.13
C LEU A 278 15.26 4.55 -8.34
N SER A 279 15.26 3.87 -9.47
CA SER A 279 15.78 4.43 -10.73
C SER A 279 14.71 4.32 -11.82
N LYS A 280 14.68 5.33 -12.68
CA LYS A 280 13.85 5.37 -13.88
C LYS A 280 14.66 5.91 -15.03
N THR A 281 14.65 5.21 -16.15
CA THR A 281 15.23 5.73 -17.42
C THR A 281 14.11 6.41 -18.22
N TRP A 282 14.38 7.64 -18.63
CA TRP A 282 13.50 8.44 -19.47
C TRP A 282 14.32 9.15 -20.55
N GLU A 283 13.93 9.03 -21.80
CA GLU A 283 14.65 9.62 -22.94
C GLU A 283 16.16 9.34 -22.92
N GLY A 284 16.54 8.10 -22.59
CA GLY A 284 17.94 7.67 -22.51
C GLY A 284 18.73 8.17 -21.29
N GLN A 285 18.13 8.97 -20.41
CA GLN A 285 18.73 9.44 -19.17
C GLN A 285 18.18 8.66 -17.97
N THR A 286 19.07 8.18 -17.09
CA THR A 286 18.68 7.51 -15.85
C THR A 286 18.63 8.50 -14.69
N TYR A 287 17.46 8.58 -14.06
CA TYR A 287 17.20 9.35 -12.84
C TYR A 287 17.17 8.40 -11.66
N THR A 288 17.89 8.73 -10.60
CA THR A 288 17.96 7.89 -9.40
C THR A 288 17.53 8.68 -8.16
N LEU A 289 16.53 8.15 -7.47
CA LEU A 289 16.10 8.62 -6.15
C LEU A 289 16.82 7.79 -5.10
N THR A 290 17.89 8.34 -4.54
CA THR A 290 18.68 7.66 -3.49
C THR A 290 17.92 7.64 -2.16
N PRO A 291 18.19 6.68 -1.25
CA PRO A 291 17.50 6.59 0.05
C PRO A 291 17.55 7.87 0.90
N ALA A 292 18.65 8.61 0.83
CA ALA A 292 18.86 9.84 1.58
C ALA A 292 18.30 11.10 0.89
N SER A 293 17.71 10.99 -0.29
CA SER A 293 17.23 12.14 -1.05
C SER A 293 16.10 12.87 -0.30
N HIS A 294 16.15 14.20 -0.33
CA HIS A 294 15.06 15.05 0.18
C HIS A 294 13.77 14.90 -0.64
N LEU A 295 13.85 14.43 -1.87
CA LEU A 295 12.71 14.23 -2.78
C LEU A 295 11.74 13.11 -2.33
N TRP A 296 12.10 12.33 -1.31
CA TRP A 296 11.15 11.44 -0.65
C TRP A 296 10.08 12.19 0.16
N ILE A 297 10.23 13.49 0.37
CA ILE A 297 9.26 14.33 1.05
C ILE A 297 8.65 15.27 0.02
N MET A 298 7.34 15.19 -0.16
CA MET A 298 6.63 16.09 -1.06
C MET A 298 6.61 17.50 -0.46
N PRO A 299 7.00 18.54 -1.22
CA PRO A 299 6.93 19.91 -0.75
C PRO A 299 5.46 20.36 -0.60
N PHE A 300 5.20 21.29 0.31
CA PHE A 300 3.94 21.99 0.31
C PHE A 300 3.74 22.77 -1.00
N PRO A 301 2.51 22.83 -1.52
CA PRO A 301 2.20 23.70 -2.65
C PRO A 301 2.64 25.14 -2.39
N ALA A 302 3.18 25.81 -3.39
CA ALA A 302 3.66 27.19 -3.24
C ALA A 302 2.58 28.13 -2.68
N GLY A 303 1.33 27.99 -3.15
CA GLY A 303 0.20 28.77 -2.66
C GLY A 303 -0.08 28.57 -1.15
N ALA A 304 0.13 27.36 -0.62
CA ALA A 304 -0.07 27.11 0.81
C ALA A 304 1.02 27.79 1.66
N VAL A 305 2.25 27.89 1.15
CA VAL A 305 3.36 28.57 1.85
C VAL A 305 3.25 30.10 1.74
N GLN A 306 2.86 30.62 0.57
CA GLN A 306 2.74 32.05 0.31
C GLN A 306 1.49 32.69 0.93
N ASN A 307 0.39 31.90 1.02
CA ASN A 307 -0.90 32.35 1.54
C ASN A 307 -1.40 31.39 2.62
N PRO A 308 -0.74 31.31 3.79
CA PRO A 308 -1.03 30.31 4.80
C PRO A 308 -2.34 30.56 5.57
N GLY A 309 -3.11 31.61 5.21
CA GLY A 309 -4.32 31.98 5.94
C GLY A 309 -3.99 32.44 7.37
N ASN A 310 -4.61 31.80 8.37
CA ASN A 310 -4.43 32.13 9.79
C ASN A 310 -3.26 31.37 10.44
N GLY A 311 -2.22 31.06 9.69
CA GLY A 311 -1.08 30.30 10.22
C GLY A 311 0.20 30.61 9.46
N THR A 312 1.25 29.90 9.81
CA THR A 312 2.52 29.91 9.09
C THR A 312 2.84 28.48 8.67
N ILE A 313 3.10 28.29 7.39
CA ILE A 313 3.54 27.01 6.85
C ILE A 313 5.00 27.14 6.45
N THR A 314 5.86 26.45 7.17
CA THR A 314 7.28 26.33 6.81
C THR A 314 7.41 25.18 5.82
N GLN A 315 8.12 25.43 4.72
CA GLN A 315 8.37 24.40 3.71
C GLN A 315 9.10 23.21 4.34
N ASN A 316 8.62 21.99 4.05
CA ASN A 316 9.12 20.76 4.65
C ASN A 316 10.34 20.15 3.92
N VAL A 317 10.76 20.72 2.81
CA VAL A 317 11.98 20.35 2.07
C VAL A 317 12.90 21.56 1.90
N SER A 318 14.18 21.36 2.15
CA SER A 318 15.22 22.31 1.73
C SER A 318 15.58 22.05 0.28
N LYS A 319 15.77 23.13 -0.47
CA LYS A 319 16.32 23.05 -1.83
C LYS A 319 17.77 22.60 -1.80
#